data_ea6f5f975696e4fd2927c01c9d0b114a
#
_entry.id   ea6f5f975696e4fd2927c01c9d0b114a
#
_cell.length_a   1.000
_cell.length_b   1.000
_cell.length_c   1.000
_cell.angle_alpha   90.00
_cell.angle_beta   90.00
_cell.angle_gamma   90.00
#
_symmetry.space_group_name_H-M   'P 1'
#
loop_
_entity.id
_entity.type
_entity.pdbx_description
1 polymer ?
#
loop_
_entity_poly.entity_id
_entity_poly.type
_entity_poly.pdbx_seq_one_letter_code
_entity_poly.pdbx_strand_id
1 'polypeptide(L)'
;MALRKSRDGTWIVDVSNGINPISLKQRRIVRKGFKTKKEALEAEQYLRSVELKEKSFNSKIPIDILYDLLKEEDRINNRKQSYIETQENNYNRHIKNYFEKVDDVAKLTYEDIYQFREHLRDKNTQNSEKKLSPNTINKIIILLKKILDVGLRKGFYKEHPVGLLK
;
A
#
# COMPACT_ATOMS: atom_id res chain seq x y z
N MET A 1 -0.27 15.45 24.26
CA MET A 1 -1.51 15.48 25.08
C MET A 1 -2.70 15.40 24.15
N ALA A 2 -3.61 14.46 24.37
CA ALA A 2 -4.77 14.26 23.49
C ALA A 2 -5.97 15.17 23.82
N LEU A 3 -5.98 15.80 24.99
CA LEU A 3 -7.05 16.68 25.47
C LEU A 3 -6.51 18.08 25.76
N ARG A 4 -7.17 19.10 25.23
CA ARG A 4 -6.88 20.51 25.55
C ARG A 4 -8.17 21.32 25.65
N LYS A 5 -8.13 22.38 26.46
CA LYS A 5 -9.24 23.33 26.59
C LYS A 5 -9.10 24.42 25.51
N SER A 6 -10.19 24.72 24.83
CA SER A 6 -10.26 25.80 23.83
C SER A 6 -10.45 27.16 24.52
N ARG A 7 -10.26 28.26 23.80
CA ARG A 7 -10.46 29.62 24.33
C ARG A 7 -11.91 29.93 24.68
N ASP A 8 -12.85 29.26 24.04
CA ASP A 8 -14.29 29.35 24.25
C ASP A 8 -14.80 28.49 25.44
N GLY A 9 -13.87 27.87 26.20
CA GLY A 9 -14.19 27.07 27.37
C GLY A 9 -14.53 25.60 27.06
N THR A 10 -14.68 25.21 25.78
CA THR A 10 -14.96 23.83 25.36
C THR A 10 -13.69 22.97 25.32
N TRP A 11 -13.85 21.64 25.31
CA TRP A 11 -12.74 20.73 25.21
C TRP A 11 -12.52 20.27 23.76
N ILE A 12 -11.26 20.06 23.45
CA ILE A 12 -10.80 19.56 22.15
C ILE A 12 -10.07 18.24 22.37
N VAL A 13 -10.46 17.23 21.60
CA VAL A 13 -9.79 15.93 21.50
C VAL A 13 -8.90 15.94 20.26
N ASP A 14 -7.64 15.60 20.41
CA ASP A 14 -6.64 15.57 19.33
C ASP A 14 -5.85 14.26 19.43
N VAL A 15 -6.28 13.25 18.69
CA VAL A 15 -5.71 11.90 18.71
C VAL A 15 -4.86 11.69 17.47
N SER A 16 -3.65 11.15 17.68
CA SER A 16 -2.80 10.72 16.57
C SER A 16 -3.36 9.44 15.95
N ASN A 17 -3.58 9.43 14.64
CA ASN A 17 -4.07 8.29 13.87
C ASN A 17 -2.98 7.72 12.96
N GLY A 18 -1.83 7.40 13.56
CA GLY A 18 -0.70 6.83 12.83
C GLY A 18 -0.03 7.80 11.85
N ILE A 19 0.78 7.25 10.99
CA ILE A 19 1.49 7.99 9.94
C ILE A 19 0.82 7.68 8.59
N ASN A 20 0.57 8.70 7.79
CA ASN A 20 0.17 8.49 6.40
C ASN A 20 1.37 7.89 5.65
N PRO A 21 1.24 6.66 5.14
CA PRO A 21 2.38 5.96 4.52
C PRO A 21 2.83 6.60 3.20
N ILE A 22 1.96 7.35 2.55
CA ILE A 22 2.24 8.02 1.28
C ILE A 22 2.96 9.35 1.52
N SER A 23 2.43 10.17 2.43
CA SER A 23 2.99 11.51 2.72
C SER A 23 3.99 11.53 3.87
N LEU A 24 4.18 10.41 4.58
CA LEU A 24 4.98 10.24 5.80
C LEU A 24 4.61 11.23 6.92
N LYS A 25 3.48 11.93 6.79
CA LYS A 25 2.99 12.88 7.78
C LYS A 25 2.10 12.19 8.80
N GLN A 26 2.21 12.64 10.04
CA GLN A 26 1.34 12.16 11.13
C GLN A 26 -0.11 12.53 10.85
N ARG A 27 -0.99 11.54 10.84
CA ARG A 27 -2.45 11.77 10.78
C ARG A 27 -2.95 12.12 12.16
N ARG A 28 -3.85 13.09 12.24
CA ARG A 28 -4.48 13.51 13.48
C ARG A 28 -5.98 13.65 13.30
N ILE A 29 -6.73 13.11 14.26
CA ILE A 29 -8.18 13.29 14.32
C ILE A 29 -8.45 14.33 15.40
N VAL A 30 -9.00 15.48 14.98
CA VAL A 30 -9.36 16.56 15.89
C VAL A 30 -10.88 16.64 15.97
N ARG A 31 -11.43 16.58 17.19
CA ARG A 31 -12.84 16.81 17.49
C ARG A 31 -12.94 17.93 18.52
N LYS A 32 -13.83 18.88 18.30
CA LYS A 32 -14.02 20.08 19.12
C LYS A 32 -15.45 20.17 19.65
N GLY A 33 -15.67 20.99 20.67
CA GLY A 33 -17.00 21.35 21.13
C GLY A 33 -17.56 20.50 22.27
N PHE A 34 -16.72 19.71 22.96
CA PHE A 34 -17.17 18.97 24.16
C PHE A 34 -17.32 19.93 25.34
N LYS A 35 -18.48 19.89 25.99
CA LYS A 35 -18.81 20.78 27.11
C LYS A 35 -18.06 20.41 28.39
N THR A 36 -17.83 19.11 28.59
CA THR A 36 -17.18 18.60 29.78
C THR A 36 -15.91 17.82 29.47
N LYS A 37 -14.98 17.78 30.43
CA LYS A 37 -13.77 16.96 30.32
C LYS A 37 -14.09 15.46 30.21
N LYS A 38 -15.18 15.02 30.85
CA LYS A 38 -15.61 13.62 30.83
C LYS A 38 -16.05 13.20 29.44
N GLU A 39 -16.91 13.98 28.77
CA GLU A 39 -17.32 13.75 27.40
C GLU A 39 -16.12 13.70 26.43
N ALA A 40 -15.17 14.60 26.61
CA ALA A 40 -13.95 14.64 25.79
C ALA A 40 -13.09 13.38 26.01
N LEU A 41 -13.01 12.88 27.24
CA LEU A 41 -12.27 11.65 27.56
C LEU A 41 -12.93 10.40 26.98
N GLU A 42 -14.25 10.31 27.07
CA GLU A 42 -15.03 9.23 26.47
C GLU A 42 -14.87 9.23 24.93
N ALA A 43 -14.92 10.41 24.31
CA ALA A 43 -14.67 10.57 22.87
C ALA A 43 -13.23 10.18 22.49
N GLU A 44 -12.23 10.50 23.31
CA GLU A 44 -10.85 10.07 23.10
C GLU A 44 -10.73 8.55 23.14
N GLN A 45 -11.30 7.90 24.16
CA GLN A 45 -11.28 6.44 24.30
C GLN A 45 -12.00 5.76 23.13
N TYR A 46 -13.14 6.30 22.72
CA TYR A 46 -13.86 5.81 21.54
C TYR A 46 -13.03 5.92 20.27
N LEU A 47 -12.44 7.09 20.01
CA LEU A 47 -11.57 7.29 18.84
C LEU A 47 -10.39 6.32 18.84
N ARG A 48 -9.74 6.10 19.98
CA ARG A 48 -8.64 5.12 20.11
C ARG A 48 -9.12 3.68 19.88
N SER A 49 -10.31 3.32 20.37
CA SER A 49 -10.87 1.97 20.17
C SER A 49 -11.29 1.72 18.73
N VAL A 50 -11.77 2.74 18.03
CA VAL A 50 -12.10 2.69 16.59
C VAL A 50 -10.82 2.60 15.77
N GLU A 51 -9.74 3.32 16.13
CA GLU A 51 -8.43 3.21 15.50
C GLU A 51 -7.89 1.77 15.48
N LEU A 52 -8.10 1.03 16.55
CA LEU A 52 -7.68 -0.38 16.62
C LEU A 52 -8.51 -1.28 15.70
N LYS A 53 -9.73 -0.87 15.34
CA LYS A 53 -10.62 -1.61 14.42
C LYS A 53 -10.54 -1.15 12.97
N GLU A 54 -10.26 0.14 12.73
CA GLU A 54 -10.23 0.76 11.40
C GLU A 54 -8.81 1.13 10.95
N LYS A 55 -7.86 0.21 11.05
CA LYS A 55 -6.61 0.32 10.27
C LYS A 55 -6.85 -0.07 8.81
N SER A 56 -8.01 0.25 8.28
CA SER A 56 -8.21 0.24 6.85
C SER A 56 -7.77 1.61 6.32
N PHE A 57 -6.70 1.61 5.55
CA PHE A 57 -6.26 2.81 4.84
C PHE A 57 -7.36 3.24 3.87
N ASN A 58 -8.08 4.33 4.19
CA ASN A 58 -9.03 4.98 3.28
C ASN A 58 -8.34 5.74 2.14
N SER A 59 -7.03 5.61 1.96
CA SER A 59 -6.30 6.20 0.85
C SER A 59 -6.01 5.14 -0.21
N LYS A 60 -6.40 5.43 -1.44
CA LYS A 60 -6.01 4.66 -2.62
C LYS A 60 -4.49 4.47 -2.64
N ILE A 61 -4.03 3.26 -2.89
CA ILE A 61 -2.62 2.89 -2.88
C ILE A 61 -2.22 2.49 -4.30
N PRO A 62 -1.58 3.37 -5.06
CA PRO A 62 -1.07 3.01 -6.38
C PRO A 62 0.13 2.05 -6.26
N ILE A 63 0.30 1.22 -7.26
CA ILE A 63 1.34 0.19 -7.28
C ILE A 63 2.76 0.77 -7.25
N ASP A 64 2.95 1.96 -7.82
CA ASP A 64 4.24 2.67 -7.85
C ASP A 64 4.80 2.90 -6.44
N ILE A 65 3.94 3.27 -5.49
CA ILE A 65 4.36 3.50 -4.09
C ILE A 65 4.89 2.21 -3.45
N LEU A 66 4.22 1.09 -3.69
CA LEU A 66 4.67 -0.20 -3.16
C LEU A 66 5.98 -0.65 -3.81
N TYR A 67 6.15 -0.37 -5.11
CA TYR A 67 7.38 -0.67 -5.80
C TYR A 67 8.56 0.17 -5.29
N ASP A 68 8.36 1.47 -5.06
CA ASP A 68 9.39 2.34 -4.48
C ASP A 68 9.82 1.87 -3.08
N LEU A 69 8.87 1.43 -2.26
CA LEU A 69 9.17 0.84 -0.96
C LEU A 69 9.94 -0.48 -1.07
N LEU A 70 9.61 -1.36 -2.04
CA LEU A 70 10.37 -2.59 -2.30
C LEU A 70 11.80 -2.26 -2.72
N LYS A 71 11.98 -1.28 -3.60
CA LYS A 71 13.29 -0.83 -4.07
C LYS A 71 14.17 -0.31 -2.92
N GLU A 72 13.57 0.41 -1.98
CA GLU A 72 14.27 0.86 -0.78
C GLU A 72 14.63 -0.30 0.14
N GLU A 73 13.73 -1.27 0.38
CA GLU A 73 14.03 -2.49 1.14
C GLU A 73 15.17 -3.28 0.50
N ASP A 74 15.20 -3.43 -0.82
CA ASP A 74 16.26 -4.14 -1.54
C ASP A 74 17.62 -3.44 -1.43
N ARG A 75 17.65 -2.09 -1.40
CA ARG A 75 18.86 -1.29 -1.15
C ARG A 75 19.38 -1.48 0.27
N ILE A 76 18.50 -1.39 1.27
CA ILE A 76 18.86 -1.60 2.68
C ILE A 76 19.41 -3.03 2.89
N ASN A 77 18.84 -4.03 2.21
CA ASN A 77 19.28 -5.42 2.26
C ASN A 77 20.53 -5.70 1.40
N ASN A 78 21.18 -4.69 0.84
CA ASN A 78 22.38 -4.82 0.01
C ASN A 78 22.22 -5.83 -1.15
N ARG A 79 21.05 -5.84 -1.80
CA ARG A 79 20.83 -6.67 -2.99
C ARG A 79 21.76 -6.24 -4.12
N LYS A 80 22.22 -7.21 -4.93
CA LYS A 80 23.10 -6.93 -6.08
C LYS A 80 22.45 -5.94 -7.04
N GLN A 81 23.22 -4.99 -7.50
CA GLN A 81 22.74 -3.93 -8.42
C GLN A 81 22.07 -4.52 -9.69
N SER A 82 22.68 -5.55 -10.29
CA SER A 82 22.10 -6.22 -11.47
C SER A 82 20.73 -6.87 -11.21
N TYR A 83 20.48 -7.31 -9.97
CA TYR A 83 19.18 -7.81 -9.57
C TYR A 83 18.13 -6.68 -9.51
N ILE A 84 18.49 -5.53 -8.91
CA ILE A 84 17.63 -4.35 -8.83
C ILE A 84 17.28 -3.84 -10.23
N GLU A 85 18.26 -3.74 -11.12
CA GLU A 85 18.08 -3.31 -12.52
C GLU A 85 17.15 -4.27 -13.30
N THR A 86 17.31 -5.58 -13.08
CA THR A 86 16.42 -6.58 -13.69
C THR A 86 14.98 -6.43 -13.21
N GLN A 87 14.78 -6.19 -11.92
CA GLN A 87 13.45 -5.93 -11.37
C GLN A 87 12.86 -4.62 -11.94
N GLU A 88 13.65 -3.56 -12.00
CA GLU A 88 13.24 -2.27 -12.54
C GLU A 88 12.80 -2.37 -14.01
N ASN A 89 13.57 -3.10 -14.81
CA ASN A 89 13.21 -3.39 -16.20
C ASN A 89 11.88 -4.16 -16.30
N ASN A 90 11.70 -5.21 -15.49
CA ASN A 90 10.47 -5.99 -15.49
C ASN A 90 9.27 -5.17 -15.00
N TYR A 91 9.47 -4.34 -13.97
CA TYR A 91 8.44 -3.46 -13.45
C TYR A 91 7.98 -2.45 -14.51
N ASN A 92 8.90 -1.67 -15.06
CA ASN A 92 8.59 -0.61 -16.02
C ASN A 92 7.96 -1.16 -17.32
N ARG A 93 8.44 -2.31 -17.81
CA ARG A 93 7.99 -2.88 -19.09
C ARG A 93 6.66 -3.61 -19.00
N HIS A 94 6.35 -4.22 -17.87
CA HIS A 94 5.25 -5.17 -17.78
C HIS A 94 4.22 -4.79 -16.72
N ILE A 95 4.65 -4.43 -15.50
CA ILE A 95 3.75 -4.24 -14.37
C ILE A 95 3.16 -2.82 -14.39
N LYS A 96 4.01 -1.80 -14.46
CA LYS A 96 3.60 -0.40 -14.38
C LYS A 96 2.50 -0.07 -15.38
N ASN A 97 2.74 -0.31 -16.67
CA ASN A 97 1.82 0.04 -17.75
C ASN A 97 0.49 -0.72 -17.66
N TYR A 98 0.50 -1.97 -17.17
CA TYR A 98 -0.72 -2.77 -17.05
C TYR A 98 -1.60 -2.28 -15.89
N PHE A 99 -0.98 -1.96 -14.75
CA PHE A 99 -1.66 -1.53 -13.54
C PHE A 99 -1.76 0.00 -13.38
N GLU A 100 -1.36 0.78 -14.39
CA GLU A 100 -1.41 2.26 -14.35
C GLU A 100 -2.80 2.81 -14.00
N LYS A 101 -3.86 2.13 -14.49
CA LYS A 101 -5.26 2.52 -14.23
C LYS A 101 -5.81 2.02 -12.91
N VAL A 102 -5.04 1.22 -12.18
CA VAL A 102 -5.45 0.69 -10.87
C VAL A 102 -5.07 1.68 -9.79
N ASP A 103 -6.04 2.48 -9.38
CA ASP A 103 -5.87 3.50 -8.35
C ASP A 103 -5.54 2.93 -6.95
N ASP A 104 -5.95 1.67 -6.69
CA ASP A 104 -5.88 1.07 -5.38
C ASP A 104 -5.59 -0.43 -5.48
N VAL A 105 -4.35 -0.81 -5.19
CA VAL A 105 -3.91 -2.22 -5.24
C VAL A 105 -4.57 -3.10 -4.18
N ALA A 106 -5.14 -2.51 -3.12
CA ALA A 106 -5.87 -3.27 -2.11
C ALA A 106 -7.16 -3.90 -2.66
N LYS A 107 -7.65 -3.44 -3.82
CA LYS A 107 -8.83 -3.94 -4.52
C LYS A 107 -8.52 -5.00 -5.57
N LEU A 108 -7.23 -5.27 -5.84
CA LEU A 108 -6.85 -6.31 -6.78
C LEU A 108 -7.39 -7.66 -6.33
N THR A 109 -7.90 -8.41 -7.30
CA THR A 109 -8.43 -9.76 -7.11
C THR A 109 -7.51 -10.80 -7.73
N TYR A 110 -7.76 -12.05 -7.43
CA TYR A 110 -7.08 -13.18 -8.10
C TYR A 110 -7.32 -13.13 -9.62
N GLU A 111 -8.53 -12.77 -10.04
CA GLU A 111 -8.90 -12.67 -11.45
C GLU A 111 -8.06 -11.61 -12.19
N ASP A 112 -7.80 -10.45 -11.56
CA ASP A 112 -6.95 -9.41 -12.16
C ASP A 112 -5.52 -9.92 -12.42
N ILE A 113 -4.99 -10.74 -11.52
CA ILE A 113 -3.66 -11.32 -11.69
C ILE A 113 -3.67 -12.44 -12.74
N TYR A 114 -4.74 -13.21 -12.80
CA TYR A 114 -4.91 -14.22 -13.84
C TYR A 114 -4.94 -13.57 -15.23
N GLN A 115 -5.74 -12.51 -15.40
CA GLN A 115 -5.81 -11.75 -16.64
C GLN A 115 -4.46 -11.08 -16.98
N PHE A 116 -3.74 -10.57 -16.00
CA PHE A 116 -2.39 -10.08 -16.20
C PHE A 116 -1.44 -11.17 -16.72
N ARG A 117 -1.53 -12.38 -16.17
CA ARG A 117 -0.72 -13.51 -16.62
C ARG A 117 -1.04 -13.90 -18.06
N GLU A 118 -2.32 -13.96 -18.44
CA GLU A 118 -2.73 -14.22 -19.83
C GLU A 118 -2.24 -13.10 -20.76
N HIS A 119 -2.37 -11.84 -20.36
CA HIS A 119 -1.79 -10.71 -21.10
C HIS A 119 -0.29 -10.88 -21.35
N LEU A 120 0.48 -11.34 -20.35
CA LEU A 120 1.91 -11.60 -20.52
C LEU A 120 2.21 -12.75 -21.50
N ARG A 121 1.33 -13.78 -21.56
CA ARG A 121 1.47 -14.89 -22.52
C ARG A 121 1.30 -14.45 -23.97
N ASP A 122 0.44 -13.47 -24.20
CA ASP A 122 0.16 -12.95 -25.54
C ASP A 122 1.12 -11.86 -25.96
N LYS A 123 1.90 -11.31 -25.03
CA LYS A 123 2.86 -10.25 -25.29
C LYS A 123 4.12 -10.77 -25.98
N ASN A 124 4.48 -10.13 -27.10
CA ASN A 124 5.71 -10.42 -27.80
C ASN A 124 6.92 -9.77 -27.11
N THR A 125 8.11 -10.36 -27.31
CA THR A 125 9.37 -9.77 -26.87
C THR A 125 9.70 -8.55 -27.73
N GLN A 126 10.42 -7.55 -27.19
CA GLN A 126 10.69 -6.28 -27.88
C GLN A 126 11.45 -6.41 -29.22
N ASN A 127 12.27 -7.46 -29.34
CA ASN A 127 13.18 -7.60 -30.48
C ASN A 127 12.81 -8.76 -31.42
N SER A 128 11.68 -9.42 -31.20
CA SER A 128 11.23 -10.52 -32.04
C SER A 128 9.73 -10.77 -31.85
N GLU A 129 9.10 -11.36 -32.84
CA GLU A 129 7.72 -11.87 -32.73
C GLU A 129 7.55 -13.05 -31.75
N LYS A 130 8.63 -13.41 -31.04
CA LYS A 130 8.60 -14.49 -30.06
C LYS A 130 7.87 -14.04 -28.79
N LYS A 131 6.99 -14.89 -28.30
CA LYS A 131 6.29 -14.69 -27.00
C LYS A 131 7.26 -14.76 -25.83
N LEU A 132 6.86 -14.14 -24.70
CA LEU A 132 7.63 -14.25 -23.46
C LEU A 132 7.75 -15.71 -23.02
N SER A 133 8.95 -16.11 -22.57
CA SER A 133 9.13 -17.45 -22.03
C SER A 133 8.35 -17.66 -20.72
N PRO A 134 7.88 -18.87 -20.41
CA PRO A 134 7.20 -19.16 -19.14
C PRO A 134 8.03 -18.77 -17.92
N ASN A 135 9.36 -18.91 -17.99
CA ASN A 135 10.27 -18.50 -16.90
C ASN A 135 10.27 -16.98 -16.71
N THR A 136 10.25 -16.20 -17.80
CA THR A 136 10.16 -14.75 -17.73
C THR A 136 8.83 -14.32 -17.12
N ILE A 137 7.71 -14.91 -17.55
CA ILE A 137 6.38 -14.63 -17.01
C ILE A 137 6.35 -14.92 -15.51
N ASN A 138 6.87 -16.07 -15.08
CA ASN A 138 6.92 -16.42 -13.67
C ASN A 138 7.75 -15.42 -12.85
N LYS A 139 8.89 -14.92 -13.36
CA LYS A 139 9.70 -13.90 -12.69
C LYS A 139 8.94 -12.59 -12.53
N ILE A 140 8.13 -12.18 -13.51
CA ILE A 140 7.30 -10.98 -13.45
C ILE A 140 6.19 -11.14 -12.40
N ILE A 141 5.53 -12.30 -12.37
CA ILE A 141 4.48 -12.59 -11.37
C ILE A 141 5.06 -12.64 -9.95
N ILE A 142 6.24 -13.24 -9.77
CA ILE A 142 6.96 -13.23 -8.48
C ILE A 142 7.30 -11.81 -8.04
N LEU A 143 7.73 -10.96 -8.97
CA LEU A 143 7.99 -9.55 -8.67
C LEU A 143 6.72 -8.82 -8.23
N LEU A 144 5.60 -9.00 -8.95
CA LEU A 144 4.31 -8.44 -8.56
C LEU A 144 3.90 -8.89 -7.16
N LYS A 145 4.03 -10.19 -6.85
CA LYS A 145 3.75 -10.71 -5.51
C LYS A 145 4.62 -10.03 -4.46
N LYS A 146 5.92 -9.86 -4.67
CA LYS A 146 6.81 -9.16 -3.74
C LYS A 146 6.39 -7.71 -3.51
N ILE A 147 5.96 -7.00 -4.54
CA ILE A 147 5.45 -5.63 -4.43
C ILE A 147 4.22 -5.60 -3.52
N LEU A 148 3.28 -6.52 -3.73
CA LEU A 148 2.09 -6.63 -2.89
C LEU A 148 2.41 -7.06 -1.45
N ASP A 149 3.37 -7.97 -1.25
CA ASP A 149 3.84 -8.38 0.08
C ASP A 149 4.40 -7.20 0.89
N VAL A 150 5.04 -6.20 0.24
CA VAL A 150 5.47 -4.96 0.92
C VAL A 150 4.27 -4.23 1.51
N GLY A 151 3.18 -4.11 0.76
CA GLY A 151 1.97 -3.46 1.23
C GLY A 151 1.39 -4.14 2.47
N LEU A 152 1.37 -5.48 2.50
CA LEU A 152 0.94 -6.25 3.66
C LEU A 152 1.87 -6.01 4.87
N ARG A 153 3.19 -6.10 4.68
CA ARG A 153 4.18 -5.87 5.77
C ARG A 153 4.10 -4.45 6.33
N LYS A 154 3.86 -3.46 5.49
CA LYS A 154 3.71 -2.04 5.90
C LYS A 154 2.32 -1.72 6.47
N GLY A 155 1.39 -2.70 6.47
CA GLY A 155 0.06 -2.56 7.03
C GLY A 155 -0.89 -1.71 6.18
N PHE A 156 -0.66 -1.61 4.88
CA PHE A 156 -1.57 -0.90 3.96
C PHE A 156 -2.91 -1.64 3.81
N TYR A 157 -2.90 -2.94 3.93
CA TYR A 157 -4.06 -3.81 3.96
C TYR A 157 -3.82 -4.97 4.93
N LYS A 158 -4.92 -5.55 5.44
CA LYS A 158 -4.87 -6.62 6.45
C LYS A 158 -4.63 -7.99 5.84
N GLU A 159 -5.17 -8.21 4.66
CA GLU A 159 -5.08 -9.45 3.92
C GLU A 159 -4.40 -9.20 2.57
N HIS A 160 -3.59 -10.13 2.13
CA HIS A 160 -2.94 -10.02 0.84
C HIS A 160 -4.01 -10.02 -0.26
N PRO A 161 -4.10 -8.99 -1.14
CA PRO A 161 -5.17 -8.89 -2.13
C PRO A 161 -5.22 -10.09 -3.08
N VAL A 162 -4.09 -10.82 -3.21
CA VAL A 162 -3.97 -12.01 -4.03
C VAL A 162 -3.42 -13.17 -3.20
N GLY A 163 -4.06 -13.47 -2.10
CA GLY A 163 -3.59 -14.29 -0.99
C GLY A 163 -3.15 -15.74 -1.29
N LEU A 164 -3.34 -16.27 -2.50
CA LEU A 164 -3.10 -17.69 -2.81
C LEU A 164 -2.49 -17.94 -4.19
N LEU A 165 -1.64 -17.06 -4.68
CA LEU A 165 -0.75 -17.42 -5.81
C LEU A 165 0.29 -18.43 -5.30
N LYS A 166 -0.05 -19.71 -5.41
CA LYS A 166 0.91 -20.80 -5.33
C LYS A 166 1.73 -20.87 -6.61
#